data_c7c6db9126f26301d4cf77153a471907
#
_entry.id   c7c6db9126f26301d4cf77153a471907
#
_cell.length_a   1.000
_cell.length_b   1.000
_cell.length_c   1.000
_cell.angle_alpha   90.00
_cell.angle_beta   90.00
_cell.angle_gamma   90.00
#
_symmetry.space_group_name_H-M   'P 1'
#
loop_
_entity.id
_entity.type
_entity.pdbx_description
1 polymer ?
#
loop_
_entity_poly.entity_id
_entity_poly.type
_entity_poly.pdbx_seq_one_letter_code
_entity_poly.pdbx_strand_id
1 'polypeptide(L)'
;MNIQPLQQFLDSRQRNILPELVVLHATAGATARSSIDHLRGVGLSYHYIITRDAKDSTKSETAENTEPIIHQCVPNSEQAFHVGSSITAPGGMRINKSSIGISLANIQRITNPEPYPAKQIAALEELLAHLKVTVPSLKFLTTHAEVQPWNRADPRNIKAEELAGKHGYEFWRPTPEQIEAHRPKK
;
A
#
# COMPACT_ATOMS: atom_id res chain seq x y z
N MET A 1 -14.86 -8.83 -5.77
CA MET A 1 -13.63 -8.63 -4.94
C MET A 1 -13.35 -9.88 -4.09
N ASN A 2 -12.10 -10.38 -4.11
CA ASN A 2 -11.69 -11.62 -3.41
C ASN A 2 -10.71 -11.27 -2.28
N ILE A 3 -11.23 -10.86 -1.11
CA ILE A 3 -10.41 -10.59 0.09
C ILE A 3 -10.28 -11.87 0.90
N GLN A 4 -9.05 -12.26 1.21
CA GLN A 4 -8.70 -13.44 2.00
C GLN A 4 -7.84 -13.01 3.20
N PRO A 5 -8.37 -13.05 4.43
CA PRO A 5 -7.56 -12.84 5.62
C PRO A 5 -6.47 -13.92 5.73
N LEU A 6 -5.27 -13.53 6.15
CA LEU A 6 -4.24 -14.49 6.49
C LEU A 6 -4.68 -15.33 7.70
N GLN A 7 -4.33 -16.62 7.73
CA GLN A 7 -4.56 -17.47 8.91
C GLN A 7 -3.83 -16.94 10.16
N GLN A 8 -2.66 -16.36 9.97
CA GLN A 8 -1.90 -15.64 10.98
C GLN A 8 -1.53 -14.28 10.42
N PHE A 9 -2.07 -13.22 11.03
CA PHE A 9 -1.75 -11.84 10.65
C PHE A 9 -0.27 -11.53 10.82
N LEU A 10 0.19 -10.51 10.08
CA LEU A 10 1.52 -9.93 10.23
C LEU A 10 1.56 -9.05 11.49
N ASP A 11 2.78 -8.64 11.88
CA ASP A 11 3.00 -7.79 13.03
C ASP A 11 2.20 -6.49 12.92
N SER A 12 1.55 -6.15 14.02
CA SER A 12 0.66 -5.00 14.12
C SER A 12 0.61 -4.47 15.56
N ARG A 13 -0.01 -3.33 15.73
CA ARG A 13 -0.26 -2.74 17.03
C ARG A 13 -1.67 -2.18 17.09
N GLN A 14 -2.33 -2.29 18.22
CA GLN A 14 -3.60 -1.63 18.46
C GLN A 14 -3.50 -0.13 18.16
N ARG A 15 -4.46 0.40 17.41
CA ARG A 15 -4.60 1.84 17.21
C ARG A 15 -5.78 2.38 18.01
N ASN A 16 -5.63 3.59 18.52
CA ASN A 16 -6.67 4.31 19.28
C ASN A 16 -7.26 5.48 18.49
N ILE A 17 -7.03 5.52 17.18
CA ILE A 17 -7.53 6.54 16.25
C ILE A 17 -8.05 5.87 15.00
N LEU A 18 -8.97 6.53 14.31
CA LEU A 18 -9.43 6.07 12.99
C LEU A 18 -8.40 6.46 11.92
N PRO A 19 -8.12 5.58 10.93
CA PRO A 19 -7.25 5.92 9.82
C PRO A 19 -7.91 6.94 8.89
N GLU A 20 -7.14 7.90 8.42
CA GLU A 20 -7.60 8.94 7.48
C GLU A 20 -6.94 8.86 6.10
N LEU A 21 -5.87 8.07 5.98
CA LEU A 21 -4.98 8.04 4.83
C LEU A 21 -4.84 6.62 4.28
N VAL A 22 -4.86 6.46 2.96
CA VAL A 22 -4.39 5.26 2.26
C VAL A 22 -2.98 5.52 1.74
N VAL A 23 -2.05 4.59 1.97
CA VAL A 23 -0.70 4.64 1.39
C VAL A 23 -0.52 3.48 0.43
N LEU A 24 -0.27 3.78 -0.84
CA LEU A 24 0.01 2.78 -1.86
C LEU A 24 1.50 2.43 -1.90
N HIS A 25 1.77 1.14 -2.03
CA HIS A 25 3.10 0.54 -2.11
C HIS A 25 3.19 -0.44 -3.27
N ALA A 26 4.41 -0.87 -3.57
CA ALA A 26 4.67 -2.10 -4.27
C ALA A 26 5.63 -2.95 -3.45
N THR A 27 5.49 -4.28 -3.53
CA THR A 27 6.26 -5.19 -2.67
C THR A 27 7.76 -5.21 -2.97
N ALA A 28 8.16 -4.79 -4.18
CA ALA A 28 9.49 -5.02 -4.75
C ALA A 28 9.90 -6.51 -4.81
N GLY A 29 9.00 -7.41 -4.43
CA GLY A 29 9.13 -8.86 -4.48
C GLY A 29 8.42 -9.46 -5.69
N ALA A 30 8.82 -10.68 -6.07
CA ALA A 30 8.29 -11.37 -7.24
C ALA A 30 6.84 -11.83 -7.05
N THR A 31 6.43 -12.17 -5.81
CA THR A 31 5.10 -12.67 -5.47
C THR A 31 4.60 -12.06 -4.16
N ALA A 32 3.30 -12.08 -3.94
CA ALA A 32 2.72 -11.67 -2.66
C ALA A 32 3.15 -12.61 -1.54
N ARG A 33 3.18 -13.93 -1.79
CA ARG A 33 3.60 -14.93 -0.81
C ARG A 33 5.03 -14.70 -0.33
N SER A 34 6.00 -14.55 -1.25
CA SER A 34 7.39 -14.29 -0.86
C SER A 34 7.55 -12.98 -0.09
N SER A 35 6.72 -11.98 -0.41
CA SER A 35 6.71 -10.69 0.30
C SER A 35 6.13 -10.83 1.71
N ILE A 36 5.04 -11.60 1.89
CA ILE A 36 4.45 -11.89 3.20
C ILE A 36 5.47 -12.62 4.10
N ASP A 37 6.14 -13.64 3.57
CA ASP A 37 7.15 -14.41 4.32
C ASP A 37 8.34 -13.51 4.74
N HIS A 38 8.81 -12.64 3.83
CA HIS A 38 9.85 -11.66 4.15
C HIS A 38 9.40 -10.69 5.24
N LEU A 39 8.21 -10.08 5.10
CA LEU A 39 7.68 -9.12 6.06
C LEU A 39 7.56 -9.72 7.47
N ARG A 40 7.08 -10.97 7.56
CA ARG A 40 7.01 -11.71 8.82
C ARG A 40 8.38 -11.88 9.47
N GLY A 41 9.42 -12.16 8.66
CA GLY A 41 10.79 -12.32 9.15
C GLY A 41 11.44 -11.04 9.67
N VAL A 42 10.99 -9.86 9.22
CA VAL A 42 11.57 -8.55 9.58
C VAL A 42 10.67 -7.67 10.45
N GLY A 43 9.51 -8.16 10.86
CA GLY A 43 8.57 -7.42 11.73
C GLY A 43 7.91 -6.21 11.05
N LEU A 44 7.74 -6.25 9.72
CA LEU A 44 7.04 -5.25 8.93
C LEU A 44 5.70 -5.79 8.43
N SER A 45 4.80 -4.91 8.02
CA SER A 45 3.47 -5.32 7.57
C SER A 45 2.78 -4.28 6.69
N TYR A 46 1.87 -4.76 5.84
CA TYR A 46 0.83 -3.97 5.19
C TYR A 46 -0.54 -4.45 5.68
N HIS A 47 -1.57 -3.63 5.49
CA HIS A 47 -2.94 -4.09 5.73
C HIS A 47 -3.40 -5.03 4.62
N TYR A 48 -3.03 -4.71 3.38
CA TYR A 48 -3.40 -5.50 2.21
C TYR A 48 -2.22 -5.70 1.26
N ILE A 49 -2.14 -6.90 0.68
CA ILE A 49 -1.25 -7.22 -0.43
C ILE A 49 -2.09 -7.83 -1.55
N ILE A 50 -2.00 -7.23 -2.76
CA ILE A 50 -2.74 -7.66 -3.94
C ILE A 50 -1.80 -8.48 -4.83
N THR A 51 -2.15 -9.74 -5.10
CA THR A 51 -1.41 -10.59 -6.04
C THR A 51 -1.56 -10.09 -7.47
N ARG A 52 -0.69 -10.53 -8.38
CA ARG A 52 -0.84 -10.23 -9.80
C ARG A 52 -2.02 -10.97 -10.43
N ASP A 53 -2.22 -12.22 -10.00
CA ASP A 53 -3.23 -13.14 -10.47
C ASP A 53 -3.62 -14.12 -9.35
N ALA A 54 -4.57 -15.02 -9.63
CA ALA A 54 -5.02 -16.05 -8.67
C ALA A 54 -3.92 -17.05 -8.25
N LYS A 55 -2.83 -17.18 -9.04
CA LYS A 55 -1.73 -18.11 -8.77
C LYS A 55 -0.52 -17.43 -8.13
N ASP A 56 -0.60 -16.10 -7.90
CA ASP A 56 0.52 -15.30 -7.42
C ASP A 56 1.79 -15.46 -8.28
N SER A 57 1.61 -15.38 -9.60
CA SER A 57 2.66 -15.66 -10.58
C SER A 57 3.77 -14.62 -10.55
N THR A 58 4.98 -15.03 -10.90
CA THR A 58 6.17 -14.15 -10.98
C THR A 58 6.23 -13.32 -12.25
N LYS A 59 5.43 -13.67 -13.29
CA LYS A 59 5.42 -13.02 -14.60
C LYS A 59 4.05 -12.42 -14.90
N SER A 60 4.03 -11.17 -15.34
CA SER A 60 2.80 -10.46 -15.73
C SER A 60 2.11 -11.05 -16.96
N GLU A 61 2.85 -11.67 -17.86
CA GLU A 61 2.33 -12.25 -19.11
C GLU A 61 1.32 -13.39 -18.90
N THR A 62 1.36 -14.03 -17.74
CA THR A 62 0.39 -15.11 -17.39
C THR A 62 -0.79 -14.61 -16.56
N ALA A 63 -0.78 -13.35 -16.15
CA ALA A 63 -1.71 -12.76 -15.18
C ALA A 63 -3.01 -12.24 -15.82
N GLU A 64 -3.08 -12.11 -17.15
CA GLU A 64 -4.15 -11.34 -17.81
C GLU A 64 -5.55 -11.94 -17.68
N ASN A 65 -5.69 -13.21 -17.29
CA ASN A 65 -6.97 -13.94 -17.37
C ASN A 65 -7.53 -14.46 -16.04
N THR A 66 -6.86 -14.20 -14.91
CA THR A 66 -7.33 -14.69 -13.60
C THR A 66 -7.49 -13.55 -12.59
N GLU A 67 -8.49 -13.65 -11.74
CA GLU A 67 -8.76 -12.63 -10.73
C GLU A 67 -7.70 -12.65 -9.63
N PRO A 68 -7.08 -11.50 -9.29
CA PRO A 68 -6.12 -11.41 -8.18
C PRO A 68 -6.76 -11.77 -6.83
N ILE A 69 -5.92 -12.19 -5.90
CA ILE A 69 -6.26 -12.36 -4.50
C ILE A 69 -5.82 -11.11 -3.75
N ILE A 70 -6.68 -10.58 -2.89
CA ILE A 70 -6.36 -9.51 -1.95
C ILE A 70 -6.12 -10.15 -0.59
N HIS A 71 -4.87 -10.32 -0.19
CA HIS A 71 -4.57 -10.80 1.16
C HIS A 71 -4.76 -9.68 2.17
N GLN A 72 -5.65 -9.87 3.14
CA GLN A 72 -5.69 -9.02 4.32
C GLN A 72 -4.67 -9.53 5.33
N CYS A 73 -3.61 -8.74 5.53
CA CYS A 73 -2.45 -9.12 6.34
C CYS A 73 -2.49 -8.50 7.75
N VAL A 74 -3.23 -7.41 7.93
CA VAL A 74 -3.47 -6.75 9.22
C VAL A 74 -4.92 -6.24 9.25
N PRO A 75 -5.65 -6.37 10.36
CA PRO A 75 -6.99 -5.80 10.51
C PRO A 75 -6.99 -4.27 10.37
N ASN A 76 -8.04 -3.68 9.79
CA ASN A 76 -8.15 -2.21 9.65
C ASN A 76 -8.19 -1.47 11.00
N SER A 77 -8.57 -2.15 12.07
CA SER A 77 -8.58 -1.61 13.44
C SER A 77 -7.18 -1.52 14.08
N GLU A 78 -6.15 -2.05 13.41
CA GLU A 78 -4.78 -2.09 13.91
C GLU A 78 -3.84 -1.25 13.05
N GLN A 79 -2.70 -0.89 13.59
CA GLN A 79 -1.62 -0.19 12.91
C GLN A 79 -0.69 -1.21 12.26
N ALA A 80 -0.48 -1.14 10.94
CA ALA A 80 0.59 -1.85 10.25
C ALA A 80 1.90 -1.04 10.24
N PHE A 81 3.03 -1.72 9.98
CA PHE A 81 4.37 -1.13 9.97
C PHE A 81 4.92 -1.08 8.55
N HIS A 82 4.49 -0.08 7.74
CA HIS A 82 4.79 -0.01 6.31
C HIS A 82 5.55 1.26 5.87
N VAL A 83 5.64 2.29 6.72
CA VAL A 83 6.37 3.53 6.42
C VAL A 83 7.41 3.78 7.51
N GLY A 84 8.67 3.94 7.11
CA GLY A 84 9.78 4.27 8.01
C GLY A 84 9.97 5.77 8.24
N SER A 85 9.21 6.63 7.54
CA SER A 85 9.27 8.08 7.68
C SER A 85 8.66 8.55 8.99
N SER A 86 9.22 9.63 9.54
CA SER A 86 8.65 10.35 10.68
C SER A 86 7.67 11.46 10.27
N ILE A 87 7.46 11.68 8.97
CA ILE A 87 6.44 12.61 8.45
C ILE A 87 5.08 12.25 9.03
N THR A 88 4.28 13.28 9.35
CA THR A 88 2.92 13.12 9.85
C THR A 88 1.89 13.23 8.73
N ALA A 89 0.81 12.48 8.84
CA ALA A 89 -0.37 12.59 7.98
C ALA A 89 -1.08 13.94 8.19
N PRO A 90 -2.06 14.33 7.34
CA PRO A 90 -2.79 15.60 7.46
C PRO A 90 -3.32 15.91 8.85
N GLY A 91 -3.82 14.91 9.59
CA GLY A 91 -4.28 15.05 10.98
C GLY A 91 -3.18 15.13 12.03
N GLY A 92 -1.90 15.30 11.66
CA GLY A 92 -0.77 15.48 12.57
C GLY A 92 -0.25 14.19 13.22
N MET A 93 -0.80 13.03 12.88
CA MET A 93 -0.40 11.74 13.43
C MET A 93 0.65 11.06 12.55
N ARG A 94 1.51 10.20 13.13
CA ARG A 94 2.44 9.37 12.35
C ARG A 94 1.69 8.53 11.33
N ILE A 95 2.22 8.42 10.11
CA ILE A 95 1.55 7.77 8.98
C ILE A 95 1.10 6.34 9.32
N ASN A 96 1.97 5.48 9.84
CA ASN A 96 1.58 4.10 10.19
C ASN A 96 0.37 4.05 11.15
N LYS A 97 0.25 5.03 12.06
CA LYS A 97 -0.83 5.08 13.04
C LYS A 97 -2.17 5.48 12.43
N SER A 98 -2.15 6.37 11.41
CA SER A 98 -3.34 6.99 10.81
C SER A 98 -3.62 6.49 9.38
N SER A 99 -3.00 5.40 8.94
CA SER A 99 -3.16 4.95 7.55
C SER A 99 -3.52 3.47 7.42
N ILE A 100 -4.01 3.15 6.22
CA ILE A 100 -4.14 1.80 5.67
C ILE A 100 -3.07 1.65 4.58
N GLY A 101 -2.11 0.74 4.76
CA GLY A 101 -1.10 0.44 3.76
C GLY A 101 -1.57 -0.67 2.81
N ILE A 102 -1.56 -0.40 1.50
CA ILE A 102 -1.91 -1.35 0.45
C ILE A 102 -0.70 -1.54 -0.45
N SER A 103 -0.27 -2.78 -0.65
CA SER A 103 0.87 -3.11 -1.50
C SER A 103 0.45 -4.00 -2.68
N LEU A 104 0.98 -3.70 -3.87
CA LEU A 104 0.78 -4.52 -5.06
C LEU A 104 2.02 -5.39 -5.28
N ALA A 105 1.83 -6.69 -5.52
CA ALA A 105 2.94 -7.58 -5.89
C ALA A 105 3.54 -7.15 -7.24
N ASN A 106 4.76 -6.61 -7.22
CA ASN A 106 5.46 -6.09 -8.39
C ASN A 106 6.95 -5.90 -8.08
N ILE A 107 7.83 -6.26 -9.01
CA ILE A 107 9.28 -6.25 -8.79
C ILE A 107 9.89 -4.85 -8.71
N GLN A 108 9.25 -3.82 -9.23
CA GLN A 108 9.67 -2.41 -9.12
C GLN A 108 11.12 -2.13 -9.58
N ARG A 109 11.55 -2.69 -10.71
CA ARG A 109 12.88 -2.43 -11.28
C ARG A 109 13.10 -0.93 -11.51
N ILE A 110 14.32 -0.45 -11.29
CA ILE A 110 14.68 0.97 -11.48
C ILE A 110 14.57 1.35 -12.95
N THR A 111 15.15 0.51 -13.82
CA THR A 111 15.05 0.67 -15.28
C THR A 111 13.95 -0.25 -15.79
N ASN A 112 13.02 0.31 -16.55
CA ASN A 112 11.89 -0.42 -17.11
C ASN A 112 11.07 -1.16 -16.03
N PRO A 113 10.41 -0.43 -15.14
CA PRO A 113 9.57 -1.04 -14.10
C PRO A 113 8.44 -1.83 -14.76
N GLU A 114 8.19 -3.03 -14.22
CA GLU A 114 7.16 -3.92 -14.75
C GLU A 114 5.78 -3.27 -14.64
N PRO A 115 4.95 -3.31 -15.69
CA PRO A 115 3.58 -2.80 -15.60
C PRO A 115 2.73 -3.65 -14.65
N TYR A 116 1.71 -3.04 -14.09
CA TYR A 116 0.69 -3.76 -13.32
C TYR A 116 -0.32 -4.39 -14.28
N PRO A 117 -0.68 -5.67 -14.11
CA PRO A 117 -1.78 -6.27 -14.86
C PRO A 117 -3.08 -5.47 -14.67
N ALA A 118 -3.88 -5.33 -15.74
CA ALA A 118 -5.14 -4.58 -15.68
C ALA A 118 -6.08 -5.08 -14.58
N LYS A 119 -6.14 -6.41 -14.36
CA LYS A 119 -6.94 -7.00 -13.29
C LYS A 119 -6.41 -6.70 -11.89
N GLN A 120 -5.08 -6.56 -11.73
CA GLN A 120 -4.50 -6.15 -10.45
C GLN A 120 -4.88 -4.69 -10.13
N ILE A 121 -4.88 -3.81 -11.12
CA ILE A 121 -5.37 -2.43 -10.94
C ILE A 121 -6.87 -2.41 -10.65
N ALA A 122 -7.67 -3.20 -11.38
CA ALA A 122 -9.10 -3.31 -11.09
C ALA A 122 -9.38 -3.80 -9.65
N ALA A 123 -8.62 -4.78 -9.16
CA ALA A 123 -8.74 -5.25 -7.78
C ALA A 123 -8.33 -4.17 -6.75
N LEU A 124 -7.33 -3.34 -7.06
CA LEU A 124 -7.00 -2.16 -6.24
C LEU A 124 -8.15 -1.17 -6.22
N GLU A 125 -8.74 -0.87 -7.37
CA GLU A 125 -9.89 0.04 -7.48
C GLU A 125 -11.10 -0.46 -6.68
N GLU A 126 -11.42 -1.75 -6.77
CA GLU A 126 -12.48 -2.36 -5.97
C GLU A 126 -12.19 -2.27 -4.46
N LEU A 127 -10.93 -2.50 -4.05
CA LEU A 127 -10.53 -2.36 -2.65
C LEU A 127 -10.64 -0.91 -2.17
N LEU A 128 -10.22 0.07 -2.97
CA LEU A 128 -10.33 1.49 -2.63
C LEU A 128 -11.79 1.91 -2.44
N ALA A 129 -12.68 1.49 -3.36
CA ALA A 129 -14.12 1.73 -3.25
C ALA A 129 -14.72 1.08 -1.99
N HIS A 130 -14.34 -0.17 -1.71
CA HIS A 130 -14.77 -0.91 -0.52
C HIS A 130 -14.32 -0.20 0.78
N LEU A 131 -13.07 0.21 0.85
CA LEU A 131 -12.52 0.90 2.02
C LEU A 131 -13.17 2.25 2.24
N LYS A 132 -13.52 2.97 1.18
CA LYS A 132 -14.24 4.25 1.28
C LYS A 132 -15.59 4.10 1.98
N VAL A 133 -16.27 2.97 1.79
CA VAL A 133 -17.55 2.65 2.43
C VAL A 133 -17.37 2.10 3.84
N THR A 134 -16.45 1.16 4.01
CA THR A 134 -16.29 0.41 5.29
C THR A 134 -15.43 1.13 6.33
N VAL A 135 -14.61 2.09 5.89
CA VAL A 135 -13.75 2.93 6.73
C VAL A 135 -13.95 4.40 6.35
N PRO A 136 -15.12 5.00 6.68
CA PRO A 136 -15.53 6.32 6.18
C PRO A 136 -14.64 7.49 6.65
N SER A 137 -13.75 7.26 7.62
CA SER A 137 -12.73 8.21 8.06
C SER A 137 -11.61 8.42 7.02
N LEU A 138 -11.44 7.53 6.06
CA LEU A 138 -10.44 7.64 5.00
C LEU A 138 -10.80 8.79 4.04
N LYS A 139 -9.97 9.81 4.00
CA LYS A 139 -10.13 11.03 3.19
C LYS A 139 -9.05 11.14 2.14
N PHE A 140 -7.83 10.70 2.45
CA PHE A 140 -6.64 10.94 1.65
C PHE A 140 -6.08 9.66 1.07
N LEU A 141 -5.39 9.81 -0.07
CA LEU A 141 -4.56 8.78 -0.67
C LEU A 141 -3.19 9.35 -1.03
N THR A 142 -2.15 8.59 -0.81
CA THR A 142 -0.77 8.95 -1.17
C THR A 142 0.03 7.72 -1.58
N THR A 143 1.31 7.89 -1.89
CA THR A 143 2.23 6.79 -2.19
C THR A 143 3.41 6.76 -1.22
N HIS A 144 4.10 5.63 -1.14
CA HIS A 144 5.34 5.53 -0.36
C HIS A 144 6.40 6.52 -0.86
N ALA A 145 6.50 6.70 -2.20
CA ALA A 145 7.41 7.65 -2.81
C ALA A 145 7.17 9.10 -2.35
N GLU A 146 5.91 9.52 -2.15
CA GLU A 146 5.58 10.87 -1.68
C GLU A 146 5.98 11.08 -0.21
N VAL A 147 5.76 10.08 0.64
CA VAL A 147 5.99 10.21 2.09
C VAL A 147 7.41 9.86 2.53
N GLN A 148 8.23 9.29 1.66
CA GLN A 148 9.61 8.91 1.94
C GLN A 148 10.53 9.05 0.71
N PRO A 149 10.55 10.21 0.02
CA PRO A 149 11.16 10.37 -1.29
C PRO A 149 12.68 10.22 -1.30
N TRP A 150 13.35 10.30 -0.17
CA TRP A 150 14.81 10.19 -0.08
C TRP A 150 15.36 8.78 -0.31
N ASN A 151 14.52 7.73 -0.19
CA ASN A 151 14.95 6.34 -0.40
C ASN A 151 13.82 5.40 -0.84
N ARG A 152 12.66 5.93 -1.21
CA ARG A 152 11.54 5.18 -1.76
C ARG A 152 11.08 5.78 -3.08
N ALA A 153 10.65 4.90 -3.98
CA ALA A 153 10.14 5.29 -5.29
C ALA A 153 8.93 4.43 -5.72
N ASP A 154 8.43 3.63 -4.78
CA ASP A 154 7.27 2.75 -5.00
C ASP A 154 5.94 3.44 -4.62
N PRO A 155 4.87 3.07 -5.28
CA PRO A 155 4.77 2.25 -6.47
C PRO A 155 5.08 3.06 -7.75
N ARG A 156 5.99 2.55 -8.61
CA ARG A 156 6.24 3.14 -9.93
C ARG A 156 5.12 2.77 -10.90
N ASN A 157 4.93 3.59 -11.94
CA ASN A 157 3.96 3.33 -13.02
C ASN A 157 2.50 3.19 -12.55
N ILE A 158 2.13 3.77 -11.41
CA ILE A 158 0.76 3.85 -10.96
C ILE A 158 0.28 5.31 -11.02
N LYS A 159 -0.92 5.53 -11.52
CA LYS A 159 -1.55 6.86 -11.59
C LYS A 159 -2.32 7.14 -10.30
N ALA A 160 -1.59 7.28 -9.20
CA ALA A 160 -2.18 7.36 -7.86
C ALA A 160 -3.12 8.56 -7.68
N GLU A 161 -2.82 9.70 -8.28
CA GLU A 161 -3.67 10.91 -8.23
C GLU A 161 -4.98 10.72 -9.00
N GLU A 162 -4.95 10.07 -10.18
CA GLU A 162 -6.15 9.71 -10.93
C GLU A 162 -7.02 8.72 -10.14
N LEU A 163 -6.40 7.71 -9.52
CA LEU A 163 -7.09 6.73 -8.66
C LEU A 163 -7.73 7.40 -7.44
N ALA A 164 -7.03 8.34 -6.81
CA ALA A 164 -7.57 9.11 -5.68
C ALA A 164 -8.85 9.83 -6.10
N GLY A 165 -8.81 10.65 -7.15
CA GLY A 165 -9.96 11.39 -7.64
C GLY A 165 -11.12 10.48 -8.05
N LYS A 166 -10.84 9.37 -8.74
CA LYS A 166 -11.85 8.40 -9.19
C LYS A 166 -12.63 7.76 -8.03
N HIS A 167 -11.97 7.52 -6.89
CA HIS A 167 -12.56 6.85 -5.72
C HIS A 167 -12.91 7.80 -4.56
N GLY A 168 -12.92 9.12 -4.82
CA GLY A 168 -13.35 10.12 -3.84
C GLY A 168 -12.37 10.34 -2.70
N TYR A 169 -11.08 10.12 -2.95
CA TYR A 169 -9.98 10.52 -2.06
C TYR A 169 -9.37 11.82 -2.57
N GLU A 170 -8.85 12.63 -1.65
CA GLU A 170 -7.92 13.71 -1.97
C GLU A 170 -6.50 13.13 -2.08
N PHE A 171 -5.78 13.42 -3.17
CA PHE A 171 -4.39 13.01 -3.27
C PHE A 171 -3.52 13.94 -2.43
N TRP A 172 -2.88 13.38 -1.40
CA TRP A 172 -2.08 14.14 -0.44
C TRP A 172 -0.59 13.95 -0.68
N ARG A 173 0.15 15.08 -0.60
CA ARG A 173 1.61 15.15 -0.60
C ARG A 173 2.09 15.91 0.62
N PRO A 174 3.15 15.45 1.32
CA PRO A 174 3.84 16.29 2.29
C PRO A 174 4.39 17.56 1.61
N THR A 175 4.45 18.67 2.34
CA THR A 175 5.10 19.87 1.81
C THR A 175 6.62 19.68 1.68
N PRO A 176 7.31 20.47 0.82
CA PRO A 176 8.77 20.43 0.75
C PRO A 176 9.46 20.64 2.10
N GLU A 177 8.90 21.50 2.95
CA GLU A 177 9.41 21.80 4.30
C GLU A 177 9.26 20.58 5.21
N GLN A 178 8.13 19.86 5.15
CA GLN A 178 7.93 18.62 5.89
C GLN A 178 8.92 17.54 5.44
N ILE A 179 9.13 17.40 4.12
CA ILE A 179 10.10 16.45 3.58
C ILE A 179 11.51 16.76 4.09
N GLU A 180 11.95 18.02 4.01
CA GLU A 180 13.30 18.40 4.44
C GLU A 180 13.51 18.27 5.95
N ALA A 181 12.51 18.65 6.75
CA ALA A 181 12.56 18.52 8.22
C ALA A 181 12.68 17.08 8.70
N HIS A 182 12.16 16.11 7.92
CA HIS A 182 12.13 14.69 8.28
C HIS A 182 13.10 13.81 7.50
N ARG A 183 13.87 14.42 6.56
CA ARG A 183 14.94 13.72 5.84
C ARG A 183 16.04 13.30 6.83
N PRO A 184 16.49 12.04 6.85
CA PRO A 184 17.61 11.63 7.67
C PRO A 184 18.86 12.45 7.36
N LYS A 185 19.49 13.02 8.39
CA LYS A 185 20.81 13.65 8.25
C LYS A 185 21.81 12.54 7.88
N LYS A 186 22.64 12.82 6.88
CA LYS A 186 23.74 11.92 6.48
C LYS A 186 24.78 11.82 7.59
#